data_92c2f775d1043a2a7a83009f8acce76a
#
_entry.id   92c2f775d1043a2a7a83009f8acce76a
#
_cell.length_a   1.000
_cell.length_b   1.000
_cell.length_c   1.000
_cell.angle_alpha   90.00
_cell.angle_beta   90.00
_cell.angle_gamma   90.00
#
_symmetry.space_group_name_H-M   'P 1'
#
loop_
_entity.id
_entity.type
_entity.pdbx_description
1 polymer ?
#
loop_
_entity_poly.entity_id
_entity_poly.type
_entity_poly.pdbx_seq_one_letter_code
_entity_poly.pdbx_strand_id
1 'polypeptide(L)'
;MRTIEGENELLLTCMETPDGVSVLRCETRDDDVRLPDEIGGAPVVSLGGYALSERAPDLTGRDTFRVRVTCGGPEPVHDANAIRAVTLSKRLQSVGSYAFYNCRRLETLTFSGSLTEFGGDALMNCRALRHIRLHADPAAPTCLHRVLGEHAGELDVIFLHGGARIRLLFPAYSEELETLAPAHIFQRRIHGAGYGYRQCFESGVLHFRGYDLALESLLDRHDFSVAARVAVRRLAAPYQLADAARAAYLDCLRAHGGALARDCAAAGESAALSFLLSLGVLSREDIAAACDTAREKEQTAALSVLLAALGQNIPKGRAKSFDL
;
A
#
# COMPACT_ATOMS: atom_id res chain seq x y z
N MET A 1 1.91 -36.83 1.56
CA MET A 1 2.08 -35.43 2.03
C MET A 1 3.55 -35.16 2.16
N ARG A 2 4.07 -34.07 1.56
CA ARG A 2 5.45 -33.61 1.71
C ARG A 2 5.50 -32.58 2.84
N THR A 3 6.62 -32.52 3.61
CA THR A 3 6.81 -31.50 4.65
C THR A 3 8.05 -30.70 4.33
N ILE A 4 7.96 -29.37 4.42
CA ILE A 4 9.08 -28.44 4.26
C ILE A 4 9.13 -27.50 5.48
N GLU A 5 10.33 -27.13 5.89
CA GLU A 5 10.54 -26.12 6.93
C GLU A 5 10.25 -24.74 6.36
N GLY A 6 9.62 -23.88 7.15
CA GLY A 6 9.27 -22.51 6.77
C GLY A 6 8.95 -21.63 7.97
N GLU A 7 8.58 -20.39 7.72
CA GLU A 7 8.25 -19.40 8.75
C GLU A 7 6.79 -19.46 9.22
N ASN A 8 5.95 -20.28 8.55
CA ASN A 8 4.51 -20.36 8.75
C ASN A 8 4.03 -21.79 8.98
N GLU A 9 2.81 -21.92 9.50
CA GLU A 9 2.03 -23.14 9.48
C GLU A 9 1.02 -23.09 8.33
N LEU A 10 1.41 -23.66 7.17
CA LEU A 10 0.57 -23.71 5.97
C LEU A 10 0.31 -25.14 5.56
N LEU A 11 -0.91 -25.41 5.12
CA LEU A 11 -1.26 -26.65 4.42
C LEU A 11 -1.64 -26.29 3.00
N LEU A 12 -0.75 -26.60 2.06
CA LEU A 12 -0.89 -26.27 0.65
C LEU A 12 -1.44 -27.46 -0.11
N THR A 13 -2.48 -27.25 -0.93
CA THR A 13 -2.87 -28.20 -1.98
C THR A 13 -2.33 -27.67 -3.29
N CYS A 14 -1.48 -28.45 -3.92
CA CYS A 14 -0.69 -28.05 -5.08
C CYS A 14 -0.95 -28.94 -6.28
N MET A 15 -0.62 -28.44 -7.46
CA MET A 15 -0.63 -29.16 -8.73
C MET A 15 0.68 -28.89 -9.46
N GLU A 16 1.28 -29.93 -10.06
CA GLU A 16 2.43 -29.75 -10.94
C GLU A 16 1.99 -29.13 -12.27
N THR A 17 2.80 -28.21 -12.79
CA THR A 17 2.60 -27.57 -14.09
C THR A 17 3.90 -27.63 -14.88
N PRO A 18 3.91 -27.43 -16.21
CA PRO A 18 5.14 -27.44 -17.00
C PRO A 18 6.20 -26.44 -16.51
N ASP A 19 5.76 -25.30 -15.94
CA ASP A 19 6.62 -24.20 -15.51
C ASP A 19 6.97 -24.24 -14.02
N GLY A 20 6.40 -25.17 -13.25
CA GLY A 20 6.62 -25.29 -11.81
C GLY A 20 5.41 -25.82 -11.04
N VAL A 21 5.09 -25.20 -9.92
CA VAL A 21 4.00 -25.62 -9.02
C VAL A 21 2.93 -24.54 -8.93
N SER A 22 1.68 -24.94 -9.07
CA SER A 22 0.50 -24.12 -8.77
C SER A 22 0.02 -24.42 -7.37
N VAL A 23 -0.12 -23.39 -6.51
CA VAL A 23 -0.80 -23.51 -5.20
C VAL A 23 -2.28 -23.27 -5.41
N LEU A 24 -3.08 -24.32 -5.36
CA LEU A 24 -4.53 -24.26 -5.60
C LEU A 24 -5.31 -23.88 -4.34
N ARG A 25 -4.78 -24.25 -3.15
CA ARG A 25 -5.35 -23.91 -1.85
C ARG A 25 -4.23 -23.71 -0.84
N CYS A 26 -4.36 -22.69 0.01
CA CYS A 26 -3.52 -22.47 1.17
C CYS A 26 -4.40 -22.36 2.41
N GLU A 27 -4.29 -23.32 3.31
CA GLU A 27 -5.01 -23.35 4.58
C GLU A 27 -4.05 -22.92 5.68
N THR A 28 -4.45 -21.90 6.47
CA THR A 28 -3.65 -21.33 7.54
C THR A 28 -4.51 -20.54 8.52
N ARG A 29 -3.96 -20.29 9.72
CA ARG A 29 -4.44 -19.32 10.72
C ARG A 29 -3.43 -18.21 11.00
N ASP A 30 -2.29 -18.23 10.33
CA ASP A 30 -1.27 -17.21 10.50
C ASP A 30 -1.77 -15.87 9.99
N ASP A 31 -1.38 -14.82 10.66
CA ASP A 31 -1.73 -13.46 10.27
C ASP A 31 -0.77 -12.87 9.21
N ASP A 32 0.48 -13.31 9.16
CA ASP A 32 1.46 -12.98 8.10
C ASP A 32 1.81 -14.24 7.31
N VAL A 33 1.19 -14.42 6.15
CA VAL A 33 1.32 -15.59 5.30
C VAL A 33 2.42 -15.37 4.27
N ARG A 34 3.42 -16.25 4.22
CA ARG A 34 4.51 -16.22 3.23
C ARG A 34 4.52 -17.49 2.43
N LEU A 35 4.13 -17.38 1.15
CA LEU A 35 4.18 -18.52 0.25
C LEU A 35 5.65 -18.86 -0.07
N PRO A 36 6.03 -20.16 -0.06
CA PRO A 36 7.38 -20.57 -0.40
C PRO A 36 7.70 -20.21 -1.86
N ASP A 37 8.97 -19.89 -2.12
CA ASP A 37 9.45 -19.62 -3.48
C ASP A 37 9.54 -20.91 -4.32
N GLU A 38 9.77 -22.06 -3.65
CA GLU A 38 9.94 -23.37 -4.29
C GLU A 38 9.29 -24.49 -3.45
N ILE A 39 8.80 -25.51 -4.10
CA ILE A 39 8.29 -26.75 -3.50
C ILE A 39 8.96 -27.93 -4.19
N GLY A 40 9.79 -28.67 -3.43
CA GLY A 40 10.52 -29.82 -3.97
C GLY A 40 11.51 -29.45 -5.08
N GLY A 41 12.07 -28.23 -5.05
CA GLY A 41 12.99 -27.70 -6.05
C GLY A 41 12.32 -27.11 -7.29
N ALA A 42 10.98 -27.20 -7.41
CA ALA A 42 10.23 -26.55 -8.48
C ALA A 42 9.67 -25.19 -8.02
N PRO A 43 9.75 -24.11 -8.84
CA PRO A 43 9.28 -22.81 -8.47
C PRO A 43 7.76 -22.77 -8.28
N VAL A 44 7.30 -21.98 -7.30
CA VAL A 44 5.86 -21.69 -7.15
C VAL A 44 5.50 -20.56 -8.11
N VAL A 45 4.77 -20.90 -9.18
CA VAL A 45 4.51 -19.99 -10.32
C VAL A 45 3.08 -19.47 -10.37
N SER A 46 2.13 -20.08 -9.68
CA SER A 46 0.75 -19.60 -9.68
C SER A 46 0.03 -19.84 -8.37
N LEU A 47 -0.91 -18.94 -8.07
CA LEU A 47 -1.88 -19.05 -6.99
C LEU A 47 -3.28 -19.21 -7.59
N GLY A 48 -3.94 -20.29 -7.27
CA GLY A 48 -5.25 -20.63 -7.82
C GLY A 48 -6.38 -19.70 -7.39
N GLY A 49 -7.50 -19.78 -8.07
CA GLY A 49 -8.72 -19.10 -7.64
C GLY A 49 -9.20 -19.61 -6.29
N TYR A 50 -9.69 -18.70 -5.44
CA TYR A 50 -10.12 -19.00 -4.06
C TYR A 50 -9.04 -19.58 -3.14
N ALA A 51 -7.77 -19.48 -3.47
CA ALA A 51 -6.69 -20.18 -2.77
C ALA A 51 -6.57 -19.80 -1.29
N LEU A 52 -6.74 -18.54 -0.91
CA LEU A 52 -6.72 -18.05 0.47
C LEU A 52 -8.11 -17.60 0.96
N SER A 53 -9.12 -17.78 0.12
CA SER A 53 -10.50 -17.39 0.39
C SER A 53 -11.12 -18.19 1.55
N GLU A 54 -12.12 -17.62 2.20
CA GLU A 54 -13.00 -18.36 3.11
C GLU A 54 -13.69 -19.54 2.39
N ARG A 55 -14.06 -19.34 1.10
CA ARG A 55 -14.63 -20.38 0.26
C ARG A 55 -13.52 -21.27 -0.31
N ALA A 56 -13.65 -22.57 -0.15
CA ALA A 56 -12.74 -23.52 -0.77
C ALA A 56 -12.96 -23.62 -2.30
N PRO A 57 -11.89 -23.77 -3.10
CA PRO A 57 -12.00 -24.02 -4.52
C PRO A 57 -12.54 -25.43 -4.79
N ASP A 58 -13.21 -25.63 -5.94
CA ASP A 58 -13.51 -26.96 -6.43
C ASP A 58 -12.27 -27.54 -7.12
N LEU A 59 -11.75 -28.63 -6.57
CA LEU A 59 -10.56 -29.32 -7.05
C LEU A 59 -10.89 -30.69 -7.63
N THR A 60 -12.17 -30.99 -7.87
CA THR A 60 -12.63 -32.29 -8.41
C THR A 60 -11.94 -32.59 -9.74
N GLY A 61 -11.39 -33.80 -9.87
CA GLY A 61 -10.75 -34.29 -11.10
C GLY A 61 -9.36 -33.70 -11.37
N ARG A 62 -8.78 -32.91 -10.45
CA ARG A 62 -7.41 -32.41 -10.57
C ARG A 62 -6.42 -33.38 -9.90
N ASP A 63 -5.28 -33.59 -10.54
CA ASP A 63 -4.18 -34.33 -9.95
C ASP A 63 -3.42 -33.41 -8.99
N THR A 64 -3.67 -33.60 -7.69
CA THR A 64 -3.15 -32.70 -6.64
C THR A 64 -2.34 -33.47 -5.63
N PHE A 65 -1.38 -32.76 -5.02
CA PHE A 65 -0.60 -33.24 -3.89
C PHE A 65 -0.61 -32.22 -2.75
N ARG A 66 -0.40 -32.70 -1.52
CA ARG A 66 -0.39 -31.84 -0.34
C ARG A 66 1.04 -31.61 0.17
N VAL A 67 1.28 -30.36 0.56
CA VAL A 67 2.55 -29.91 1.17
C VAL A 67 2.24 -29.22 2.48
N ARG A 68 2.91 -29.62 3.53
CA ARG A 68 2.90 -28.92 4.81
C ARG A 68 4.14 -28.05 4.91
N VAL A 69 3.96 -26.75 5.06
CA VAL A 69 5.01 -25.81 5.49
C VAL A 69 4.85 -25.68 6.99
N THR A 70 5.93 -25.82 7.76
CA THR A 70 5.81 -25.81 9.23
C THR A 70 7.05 -25.18 9.88
N CYS A 71 6.82 -24.43 10.95
CA CYS A 71 7.83 -24.00 11.92
C CYS A 71 7.77 -24.82 13.22
N GLY A 72 7.08 -25.96 13.22
CA GLY A 72 6.98 -26.88 14.35
C GLY A 72 5.63 -26.83 15.10
N GLY A 73 4.66 -26.08 14.59
CA GLY A 73 3.32 -25.96 15.15
C GLY A 73 2.36 -27.09 14.72
N PRO A 74 1.10 -27.07 15.19
CA PRO A 74 0.06 -28.03 14.77
C PRO A 74 -0.38 -27.81 13.33
N GLU A 75 -1.06 -28.80 12.75
CA GLU A 75 -1.67 -28.63 11.43
C GLU A 75 -2.72 -27.50 11.45
N PRO A 76 -2.67 -26.54 10.53
CA PRO A 76 -3.53 -25.39 10.56
C PRO A 76 -4.98 -25.74 10.19
N VAL A 77 -5.91 -25.05 10.84
CA VAL A 77 -7.31 -24.96 10.38
C VAL A 77 -7.48 -23.58 9.72
N HIS A 78 -8.00 -23.57 8.50
CA HIS A 78 -8.08 -22.34 7.72
C HIS A 78 -9.01 -21.29 8.33
N ASP A 79 -8.52 -20.06 8.44
CA ASP A 79 -9.29 -18.86 8.79
C ASP A 79 -8.86 -17.68 7.92
N ALA A 80 -9.60 -17.38 6.88
CA ALA A 80 -9.33 -16.25 5.98
C ALA A 80 -9.34 -14.89 6.72
N ASN A 81 -10.07 -14.78 7.86
CA ASN A 81 -10.11 -13.55 8.63
C ASN A 81 -8.94 -13.42 9.64
N ALA A 82 -8.13 -14.46 9.83
CA ALA A 82 -6.87 -14.31 10.57
C ALA A 82 -5.83 -13.52 9.77
N ILE A 83 -5.84 -13.64 8.44
CA ILE A 83 -4.82 -13.14 7.52
C ILE A 83 -4.81 -11.61 7.48
N ARG A 84 -3.67 -11.00 7.85
CA ARG A 84 -3.41 -9.56 7.77
C ARG A 84 -2.39 -9.19 6.69
N ALA A 85 -1.42 -10.05 6.45
CA ALA A 85 -0.40 -9.84 5.44
C ALA A 85 -0.20 -11.09 4.60
N VAL A 86 0.03 -10.91 3.30
CA VAL A 86 0.40 -11.98 2.39
C VAL A 86 1.62 -11.57 1.58
N THR A 87 2.64 -12.41 1.61
CA THR A 87 3.81 -12.32 0.73
C THR A 87 3.76 -13.46 -0.27
N LEU A 88 3.61 -13.12 -1.54
CA LEU A 88 3.59 -14.06 -2.64
C LEU A 88 5.01 -14.53 -2.97
N SER A 89 5.15 -15.73 -3.56
CA SER A 89 6.42 -16.22 -4.09
C SER A 89 7.04 -15.20 -5.06
N LYS A 90 8.36 -15.03 -4.98
CA LYS A 90 9.11 -14.14 -5.88
C LYS A 90 9.02 -14.54 -7.35
N ARG A 91 8.71 -15.81 -7.64
CA ARG A 91 8.57 -16.36 -8.99
C ARG A 91 7.12 -16.51 -9.44
N LEU A 92 6.17 -16.02 -8.64
CA LEU A 92 4.76 -16.10 -8.98
C LEU A 92 4.47 -15.27 -10.22
N GLN A 93 3.82 -15.87 -11.21
CA GLN A 93 3.46 -15.26 -12.49
C GLN A 93 1.97 -14.90 -12.55
N SER A 94 1.13 -15.69 -11.88
CA SER A 94 -0.31 -15.49 -11.94
C SER A 94 -1.01 -15.69 -10.59
N VAL A 95 -2.07 -14.89 -10.38
CA VAL A 95 -3.05 -15.03 -9.28
C VAL A 95 -4.41 -15.24 -9.91
N GLY A 96 -5.11 -16.28 -9.47
CA GLY A 96 -6.45 -16.61 -9.96
C GLY A 96 -7.54 -15.68 -9.42
N SER A 97 -8.70 -15.71 -10.08
CA SER A 97 -9.88 -14.94 -9.66
C SER A 97 -10.33 -15.34 -8.26
N TYR A 98 -10.76 -14.36 -7.46
CA TYR A 98 -11.23 -14.57 -6.08
C TYR A 98 -10.18 -15.15 -5.13
N ALA A 99 -8.88 -15.10 -5.45
CA ALA A 99 -7.83 -15.76 -4.66
C ALA A 99 -7.84 -15.36 -3.17
N PHE A 100 -8.16 -14.10 -2.85
CA PHE A 100 -8.25 -13.54 -1.50
C PHE A 100 -9.70 -13.17 -1.12
N TYR A 101 -10.70 -13.73 -1.78
CA TYR A 101 -12.10 -13.41 -1.51
C TYR A 101 -12.44 -13.53 -0.03
N ASN A 102 -13.02 -12.47 0.56
CA ASN A 102 -13.36 -12.36 1.97
C ASN A 102 -12.18 -12.39 2.97
N CYS A 103 -10.93 -12.18 2.54
CA CYS A 103 -9.84 -11.87 3.48
C CYS A 103 -10.02 -10.44 4.02
N ARG A 104 -11.05 -10.25 4.86
CA ARG A 104 -11.52 -8.90 5.26
C ARG A 104 -10.50 -8.12 6.08
N ARG A 105 -9.55 -8.79 6.73
CA ARG A 105 -8.49 -8.20 7.55
C ARG A 105 -7.15 -8.11 6.83
N LEU A 106 -7.06 -8.51 5.56
CA LEU A 106 -5.85 -8.36 4.76
C LEU A 106 -5.49 -6.88 4.62
N GLU A 107 -4.40 -6.47 5.23
CA GLU A 107 -3.89 -5.10 5.29
C GLU A 107 -2.74 -4.87 4.29
N THR A 108 -1.91 -5.90 4.07
CA THR A 108 -0.70 -5.80 3.23
C THR A 108 -0.62 -6.95 2.24
N LEU A 109 -0.39 -6.61 0.97
CA LEU A 109 -0.06 -7.57 -0.09
C LEU A 109 1.33 -7.26 -0.64
N THR A 110 2.23 -8.28 -0.63
CA THR A 110 3.59 -8.18 -1.15
C THR A 110 3.76 -9.12 -2.33
N PHE A 111 4.29 -8.61 -3.45
CA PHE A 111 4.58 -9.41 -4.64
C PHE A 111 5.78 -8.85 -5.41
N SER A 112 6.23 -9.58 -6.43
CA SER A 112 7.37 -9.20 -7.26
C SER A 112 6.96 -8.85 -8.69
N GLY A 113 7.87 -8.28 -9.46
CA GLY A 113 7.67 -7.96 -10.87
C GLY A 113 7.47 -9.17 -11.78
N SER A 114 7.70 -10.40 -11.29
CA SER A 114 7.37 -11.63 -12.02
C SER A 114 5.86 -11.85 -12.18
N LEU A 115 5.04 -11.24 -11.30
CA LEU A 115 3.59 -11.33 -11.39
C LEU A 115 3.08 -10.50 -12.56
N THR A 116 2.57 -11.17 -13.59
CA THR A 116 2.05 -10.57 -14.83
C THR A 116 0.54 -10.68 -14.97
N GLU A 117 -0.07 -11.65 -14.30
CA GLU A 117 -1.51 -11.90 -14.35
C GLU A 117 -2.13 -11.80 -12.96
N PHE A 118 -3.20 -11.01 -12.87
CA PHE A 118 -3.99 -10.87 -11.64
C PHE A 118 -5.47 -11.02 -12.00
N GLY A 119 -6.10 -12.05 -11.45
CA GLY A 119 -7.46 -12.45 -11.80
C GLY A 119 -8.50 -11.47 -11.29
N GLY A 120 -9.63 -11.39 -11.97
CA GLY A 120 -10.74 -10.52 -11.59
C GLY A 120 -11.32 -10.87 -10.23
N ASP A 121 -11.77 -9.87 -9.48
CA ASP A 121 -12.34 -10.00 -8.14
C ASP A 121 -11.40 -10.68 -7.12
N ALA A 122 -10.09 -10.77 -7.44
CA ALA A 122 -9.14 -11.44 -6.55
C ALA A 122 -9.09 -10.82 -5.16
N LEU A 123 -9.30 -9.50 -5.05
CA LEU A 123 -9.33 -8.74 -3.79
C LEU A 123 -10.75 -8.40 -3.33
N MET A 124 -11.77 -9.08 -3.85
CA MET A 124 -13.16 -8.80 -3.47
C MET A 124 -13.36 -8.97 -1.96
N ASN A 125 -13.92 -7.94 -1.31
CA ASN A 125 -14.13 -7.83 0.13
C ASN A 125 -12.85 -7.74 1.00
N CYS A 126 -11.66 -7.51 0.45
CA CYS A 126 -10.45 -7.21 1.22
C CYS A 126 -10.47 -5.75 1.73
N ARG A 127 -11.43 -5.42 2.58
CA ARG A 127 -11.73 -4.02 2.98
C ARG A 127 -10.65 -3.34 3.81
N ALA A 128 -9.78 -4.12 4.46
CA ALA A 128 -8.68 -3.60 5.27
C ALA A 128 -7.41 -3.30 4.46
N LEU A 129 -7.35 -3.69 3.17
CA LEU A 129 -6.16 -3.53 2.36
C LEU A 129 -5.77 -2.04 2.24
N ARG A 130 -4.52 -1.74 2.61
CA ARG A 130 -3.96 -0.37 2.62
C ARG A 130 -2.55 -0.32 2.04
N HIS A 131 -1.83 -1.43 2.03
CA HIS A 131 -0.41 -1.45 1.68
C HIS A 131 -0.12 -2.47 0.60
N ILE A 132 0.53 -2.00 -0.47
CA ILE A 132 1.11 -2.84 -1.52
C ILE A 132 2.63 -2.68 -1.44
N ARG A 133 3.35 -3.80 -1.35
CA ARG A 133 4.81 -3.84 -1.45
C ARG A 133 5.19 -4.58 -2.72
N LEU A 134 5.91 -3.91 -3.61
CA LEU A 134 6.24 -4.42 -4.92
C LEU A 134 7.77 -4.50 -5.09
N HIS A 135 8.31 -5.71 -5.18
CA HIS A 135 9.70 -5.96 -5.50
C HIS A 135 9.91 -5.93 -7.02
N ALA A 136 10.03 -4.74 -7.59
CA ALA A 136 10.21 -4.52 -9.03
C ALA A 136 10.91 -3.20 -9.32
N ASP A 137 11.53 -3.12 -10.50
CA ASP A 137 11.97 -1.85 -11.07
C ASP A 137 10.74 -0.99 -11.39
N PRO A 138 10.64 0.24 -10.88
CA PRO A 138 9.52 1.12 -11.16
C PRO A 138 9.39 1.53 -12.63
N ALA A 139 10.47 1.39 -13.41
CA ALA A 139 10.48 1.66 -14.85
C ALA A 139 10.08 0.44 -15.69
N ALA A 140 9.93 -0.74 -15.07
CA ALA A 140 9.52 -1.95 -15.77
C ALA A 140 8.00 -2.15 -15.77
N PRO A 141 7.45 -2.85 -16.78
CA PRO A 141 6.05 -3.26 -16.76
C PRO A 141 5.75 -4.17 -15.55
N THR A 142 4.63 -3.92 -14.88
CA THR A 142 4.15 -4.73 -13.75
C THR A 142 2.64 -4.91 -13.83
N CYS A 143 2.08 -5.86 -13.09
CA CYS A 143 0.62 -6.00 -12.96
C CYS A 143 0.01 -5.03 -11.94
N LEU A 144 0.77 -4.06 -11.41
CA LEU A 144 0.29 -3.14 -10.37
C LEU A 144 -1.01 -2.44 -10.76
N HIS A 145 -1.15 -2.01 -12.01
CA HIS A 145 -2.38 -1.37 -12.50
C HIS A 145 -3.63 -2.25 -12.34
N ARG A 146 -3.49 -3.58 -12.53
CA ARG A 146 -4.59 -4.54 -12.33
C ARG A 146 -4.93 -4.68 -10.85
N VAL A 147 -3.90 -4.81 -9.99
CA VAL A 147 -4.09 -4.88 -8.53
C VAL A 147 -4.78 -3.62 -8.01
N LEU A 148 -4.38 -2.43 -8.50
CA LEU A 148 -5.01 -1.16 -8.16
C LEU A 148 -6.45 -1.05 -8.67
N GLY A 149 -6.76 -1.67 -9.81
CA GLY A 149 -8.10 -1.71 -10.39
C GLY A 149 -9.09 -2.56 -9.56
N GLU A 150 -8.59 -3.57 -8.86
CA GLU A 150 -9.41 -4.44 -7.99
C GLU A 150 -9.80 -3.81 -6.64
N HIS A 151 -9.21 -2.64 -6.30
CA HIS A 151 -9.43 -2.00 -5.01
C HIS A 151 -9.63 -0.49 -5.14
N ALA A 152 -10.85 -0.03 -4.88
CA ALA A 152 -11.19 1.39 -4.96
C ALA A 152 -10.74 2.22 -3.75
N GLY A 153 -10.36 1.57 -2.64
CA GLY A 153 -9.86 2.23 -1.43
C GLY A 153 -8.51 2.89 -1.62
N GLU A 154 -8.09 3.67 -0.63
CA GLU A 154 -6.77 4.27 -0.61
C GLU A 154 -5.68 3.20 -0.41
N LEU A 155 -4.62 3.27 -1.23
CA LEU A 155 -3.50 2.34 -1.19
C LEU A 155 -2.16 3.08 -1.12
N ASP A 156 -1.35 2.72 -0.15
CA ASP A 156 0.06 3.12 -0.03
C ASP A 156 0.93 2.06 -0.74
N VAL A 157 1.54 2.44 -1.84
CA VAL A 157 2.34 1.54 -2.69
C VAL A 157 3.82 1.83 -2.51
N ILE A 158 4.60 0.79 -2.23
CA ILE A 158 6.05 0.89 -2.07
C ILE A 158 6.73 -0.01 -3.09
N PHE A 159 7.49 0.60 -4.00
CA PHE A 159 8.44 -0.13 -4.82
C PHE A 159 9.74 -0.35 -4.04
N LEU A 160 10.25 -1.57 -4.11
CA LEU A 160 11.50 -2.02 -3.49
C LEU A 160 12.43 -2.51 -4.60
N HIS A 161 13.41 -1.68 -4.98
CA HIS A 161 14.33 -2.01 -6.08
C HIS A 161 15.73 -1.44 -5.83
N GLY A 162 16.78 -2.26 -5.96
CA GLY A 162 18.17 -1.81 -5.86
C GLY A 162 18.52 -1.09 -4.53
N GLY A 163 17.87 -1.44 -3.43
CA GLY A 163 18.02 -0.76 -2.13
C GLY A 163 17.19 0.54 -1.99
N ALA A 164 16.60 1.05 -3.07
CA ALA A 164 15.71 2.21 -3.04
C ALA A 164 14.29 1.82 -2.64
N ARG A 165 13.60 2.76 -1.98
CA ARG A 165 12.19 2.65 -1.61
C ARG A 165 11.46 3.84 -2.19
N ILE A 166 10.57 3.60 -3.18
CA ILE A 166 9.75 4.64 -3.79
C ILE A 166 8.33 4.45 -3.27
N ARG A 167 7.77 5.49 -2.68
CA ARG A 167 6.48 5.43 -2.00
C ARG A 167 5.48 6.36 -2.67
N LEU A 168 4.33 5.80 -3.04
CA LEU A 168 3.25 6.49 -3.73
C LEU A 168 1.93 6.23 -3.00
N LEU A 169 1.10 7.26 -2.90
CA LEU A 169 -0.26 7.13 -2.38
C LEU A 169 -1.25 7.15 -3.55
N PHE A 170 -2.02 6.09 -3.71
CA PHE A 170 -3.15 6.06 -4.64
C PHE A 170 -4.42 6.37 -3.85
N PRO A 171 -5.03 7.54 -4.06
CA PRO A 171 -6.23 7.96 -3.33
C PRO A 171 -7.41 7.02 -3.58
N ALA A 172 -8.38 7.03 -2.67
CA ALA A 172 -9.63 6.33 -2.87
C ALA A 172 -10.50 7.00 -3.95
N TYR A 173 -11.39 6.20 -4.53
CA TYR A 173 -12.48 6.66 -5.39
C TYR A 173 -13.70 5.78 -5.17
N SER A 174 -14.86 6.21 -5.64
CA SER A 174 -16.05 5.37 -5.70
C SER A 174 -16.73 5.49 -7.05
N GLU A 175 -17.47 4.46 -7.42
CA GLU A 175 -18.24 4.39 -8.63
C GLU A 175 -19.71 4.19 -8.30
N GLU A 176 -20.55 4.99 -8.94
CA GLU A 176 -22.01 4.85 -8.87
C GLU A 176 -22.54 4.57 -10.27
N LEU A 177 -23.42 3.59 -10.36
CA LEU A 177 -24.16 3.28 -11.58
C LEU A 177 -25.58 3.87 -11.43
N GLU A 178 -25.87 4.94 -12.14
CA GLU A 178 -27.22 5.48 -12.25
C GLU A 178 -27.94 4.87 -13.43
N THR A 179 -29.18 4.41 -13.19
CA THR A 179 -30.10 3.98 -14.25
C THR A 179 -30.99 5.14 -14.60
N LEU A 180 -30.87 5.69 -15.80
CA LEU A 180 -31.74 6.73 -16.30
C LEU A 180 -32.99 6.08 -16.93
N ALA A 181 -34.15 6.23 -16.27
CA ALA A 181 -35.43 5.83 -16.81
C ALA A 181 -35.94 6.90 -17.79
N PRO A 182 -36.69 6.54 -18.85
CA PRO A 182 -37.20 5.21 -19.20
C PRO A 182 -36.27 4.39 -20.10
N ALA A 183 -35.13 4.96 -20.56
CA ALA A 183 -34.31 4.36 -21.61
C ALA A 183 -33.35 3.25 -21.10
N HIS A 184 -33.34 2.92 -19.82
CA HIS A 184 -32.40 1.97 -19.18
C HIS A 184 -30.92 2.23 -19.54
N ILE A 185 -30.54 3.50 -19.71
CA ILE A 185 -29.16 3.90 -19.95
C ILE A 185 -28.44 3.91 -18.60
N PHE A 186 -27.37 3.13 -18.51
CA PHE A 186 -26.49 3.13 -17.34
C PHE A 186 -25.46 4.24 -17.49
N GLN A 187 -25.47 5.20 -16.56
CA GLN A 187 -24.45 6.21 -16.46
C GLN A 187 -23.51 5.88 -15.29
N ARG A 188 -22.22 5.72 -15.59
CA ARG A 188 -21.19 5.53 -14.60
C ARG A 188 -20.71 6.89 -14.11
N ARG A 189 -20.84 7.16 -12.83
CA ARG A 189 -20.28 8.35 -12.18
C ARG A 189 -19.10 7.94 -11.30
N ILE A 190 -18.00 8.65 -11.44
CA ILE A 190 -16.79 8.43 -10.67
C ILE A 190 -16.62 9.62 -9.71
N HIS A 191 -16.54 9.31 -8.41
CA HIS A 191 -16.33 10.27 -7.35
C HIS A 191 -14.92 10.09 -6.75
N GLY A 192 -14.27 11.19 -6.38
CA GLY A 192 -12.89 11.20 -5.88
C GLY A 192 -11.84 11.25 -7.00
N ALA A 193 -10.61 11.60 -6.63
CA ALA A 193 -9.50 11.74 -7.57
C ALA A 193 -8.79 10.41 -7.86
N GLY A 194 -9.02 9.39 -7.04
CA GLY A 194 -8.25 8.14 -7.07
C GLY A 194 -8.34 7.35 -8.37
N TYR A 195 -9.42 7.52 -9.12
CA TYR A 195 -9.54 6.90 -10.45
C TYR A 195 -8.49 7.44 -11.42
N GLY A 196 -8.29 8.78 -11.47
CA GLY A 196 -7.28 9.42 -12.33
C GLY A 196 -5.86 8.93 -12.03
N TYR A 197 -5.52 8.77 -10.74
CA TYR A 197 -4.22 8.20 -10.34
C TYR A 197 -4.01 6.77 -10.85
N ARG A 198 -5.09 5.96 -10.94
CA ARG A 198 -5.02 4.58 -11.46
C ARG A 198 -4.91 4.50 -12.98
N GLN A 199 -5.16 5.61 -13.68
CA GLN A 199 -4.99 5.71 -15.14
C GLN A 199 -3.57 6.14 -15.55
N CYS A 200 -2.67 6.40 -14.60
CA CYS A 200 -1.29 6.80 -14.87
C CYS A 200 -0.38 5.62 -15.27
N PHE A 201 -0.91 4.67 -16.06
CA PHE A 201 -0.15 3.52 -16.55
C PHE A 201 -0.26 3.42 -18.07
N GLU A 202 0.84 3.03 -18.70
CA GLU A 202 0.87 2.66 -20.11
C GLU A 202 1.62 1.34 -20.26
N SER A 203 0.99 0.36 -20.90
CA SER A 203 1.56 -0.99 -21.06
C SER A 203 2.11 -1.62 -19.76
N GLY A 204 1.46 -1.35 -18.63
CA GLY A 204 1.86 -1.85 -17.31
C GLY A 204 2.98 -1.07 -16.62
N VAL A 205 3.51 -0.01 -17.25
CA VAL A 205 4.52 0.89 -16.67
C VAL A 205 3.83 2.10 -16.06
N LEU A 206 4.22 2.49 -14.84
CA LEU A 206 3.73 3.70 -14.19
C LEU A 206 4.41 4.94 -14.76
N HIS A 207 3.61 5.88 -15.25
CA HIS A 207 4.06 7.19 -15.73
C HIS A 207 4.10 8.19 -14.57
N PHE A 208 5.25 8.39 -13.98
CA PHE A 208 5.45 9.30 -12.85
C PHE A 208 5.03 10.74 -13.15
N ARG A 209 5.28 11.23 -14.37
CA ARG A 209 4.80 12.57 -14.78
C ARG A 209 3.28 12.66 -14.76
N GLY A 210 2.56 11.63 -15.25
CA GLY A 210 1.09 11.59 -15.21
C GLY A 210 0.57 11.55 -13.78
N TYR A 211 1.23 10.74 -12.93
CA TYR A 211 0.92 10.68 -11.50
C TYR A 211 1.11 12.05 -10.82
N ASP A 212 2.20 12.77 -11.12
CA ASP A 212 2.49 14.08 -10.53
C ASP A 212 1.48 15.14 -11.00
N LEU A 213 1.03 15.11 -12.27
CA LEU A 213 -0.01 16.00 -12.79
C LEU A 213 -1.39 15.74 -12.19
N ALA A 214 -1.67 14.53 -11.73
CA ALA A 214 -2.96 14.21 -11.09
C ALA A 214 -3.18 14.95 -9.75
N LEU A 215 -2.15 15.61 -9.18
CA LEU A 215 -2.29 16.48 -8.01
C LEU A 215 -3.32 17.59 -8.24
N GLU A 216 -3.38 18.18 -9.43
CA GLU A 216 -4.34 19.24 -9.78
C GLU A 216 -5.78 18.80 -9.51
N SER A 217 -6.12 17.55 -9.86
CA SER A 217 -7.46 17.01 -9.62
C SER A 217 -7.84 16.94 -8.13
N LEU A 218 -6.88 16.73 -7.23
CA LEU A 218 -7.11 16.77 -5.79
C LEU A 218 -7.35 18.20 -5.30
N LEU A 219 -6.56 19.16 -5.81
CA LEU A 219 -6.69 20.57 -5.46
C LEU A 219 -8.02 21.15 -5.95
N ASP A 220 -8.41 20.86 -7.18
CA ASP A 220 -9.69 21.29 -7.78
C ASP A 220 -10.92 20.75 -7.02
N ARG A 221 -10.80 19.55 -6.46
CA ARG A 221 -11.83 18.91 -5.64
C ARG A 221 -11.80 19.33 -4.18
N HIS A 222 -10.88 20.18 -3.78
CA HIS A 222 -10.64 20.59 -2.40
C HIS A 222 -10.31 19.42 -1.45
N ASP A 223 -9.73 18.32 -1.98
CA ASP A 223 -9.26 17.16 -1.21
C ASP A 223 -7.85 17.42 -0.62
N PHE A 224 -7.71 18.56 0.07
CA PHE A 224 -6.41 19.08 0.51
C PHE A 224 -5.65 18.14 1.46
N SER A 225 -6.36 17.42 2.32
CA SER A 225 -5.75 16.42 3.21
C SER A 225 -5.08 15.30 2.41
N VAL A 226 -5.76 14.80 1.38
CA VAL A 226 -5.23 13.75 0.50
C VAL A 226 -4.07 14.31 -0.34
N ALA A 227 -4.19 15.53 -0.88
CA ALA A 227 -3.15 16.21 -1.64
C ALA A 227 -1.86 16.37 -0.82
N ALA A 228 -1.96 16.80 0.44
CA ALA A 228 -0.81 16.93 1.34
C ALA A 228 -0.15 15.57 1.63
N ARG A 229 -0.94 14.49 1.81
CA ARG A 229 -0.41 13.14 2.00
C ARG A 229 0.27 12.58 0.74
N VAL A 230 -0.25 12.84 -0.45
CA VAL A 230 0.40 12.53 -1.73
C VAL A 230 1.72 13.28 -1.85
N ALA A 231 1.71 14.60 -1.60
CA ALA A 231 2.87 15.46 -1.69
C ALA A 231 4.01 14.99 -0.79
N VAL A 232 3.73 14.70 0.48
CA VAL A 232 4.76 14.26 1.43
C VAL A 232 5.36 12.91 1.04
N ARG A 233 4.54 11.94 0.56
CA ARG A 233 5.03 10.64 0.09
C ARG A 233 5.97 10.82 -1.11
N ARG A 234 5.57 11.64 -2.05
CA ARG A 234 6.29 11.86 -3.30
C ARG A 234 7.60 12.60 -3.09
N LEU A 235 7.63 13.57 -2.16
CA LEU A 235 8.85 14.31 -1.78
C LEU A 235 9.81 13.48 -0.91
N ALA A 236 9.29 12.58 -0.07
CA ALA A 236 10.11 11.74 0.81
C ALA A 236 10.91 10.69 0.03
N ALA A 237 10.42 10.23 -1.12
CA ALA A 237 11.06 9.23 -1.94
C ALA A 237 11.01 9.64 -3.43
N PRO A 238 11.71 10.73 -3.82
CA PRO A 238 11.67 11.24 -5.19
C PRO A 238 12.29 10.23 -6.17
N TYR A 239 11.56 9.94 -7.22
CA TYR A 239 12.02 9.13 -8.35
C TYR A 239 11.43 9.72 -9.61
N GLN A 240 12.26 10.08 -10.60
CA GLN A 240 11.82 10.79 -11.80
C GLN A 240 10.93 12.02 -11.50
N LEU A 241 11.23 12.73 -10.41
CA LEU A 241 10.47 13.90 -9.98
C LEU A 241 11.03 15.15 -10.65
N ALA A 242 10.25 15.71 -11.59
CA ALA A 242 10.60 16.95 -12.27
C ALA A 242 10.54 18.16 -11.30
N ASP A 243 11.37 19.17 -11.54
CA ASP A 243 11.46 20.38 -10.69
C ASP A 243 10.11 21.11 -10.58
N ALA A 244 9.35 21.19 -11.67
CA ALA A 244 8.02 21.79 -11.66
C ALA A 244 7.03 21.03 -10.75
N ALA A 245 7.05 19.69 -10.81
CA ALA A 245 6.22 18.86 -9.94
C ALA A 245 6.66 18.97 -8.48
N ARG A 246 7.97 19.00 -8.23
CA ARG A 246 8.53 19.25 -6.90
C ARG A 246 8.05 20.59 -6.32
N ALA A 247 8.08 21.66 -7.13
CA ALA A 247 7.59 22.97 -6.73
C ALA A 247 6.09 22.92 -6.36
N ALA A 248 5.26 22.30 -7.22
CA ALA A 248 3.83 22.15 -6.97
C ALA A 248 3.52 21.39 -5.66
N TYR A 249 4.25 20.32 -5.36
CA TYR A 249 4.12 19.61 -4.08
C TYR A 249 4.53 20.44 -2.88
N LEU A 250 5.61 21.23 -2.99
CA LEU A 250 6.02 22.14 -1.91
C LEU A 250 4.99 23.26 -1.69
N ASP A 251 4.41 23.80 -2.76
CA ASP A 251 3.34 24.82 -2.67
C ASP A 251 2.08 24.25 -2.03
N CYS A 252 1.68 23.03 -2.40
CA CYS A 252 0.60 22.30 -1.75
C CYS A 252 0.84 22.14 -0.24
N LEU A 253 2.06 21.77 0.16
CA LEU A 253 2.39 21.61 1.58
C LEU A 253 2.51 22.95 2.33
N ARG A 254 2.92 24.06 1.68
CA ARG A 254 2.87 25.41 2.28
C ARG A 254 1.44 25.84 2.58
N ALA A 255 0.51 25.50 1.71
CA ALA A 255 -0.90 25.86 1.88
C ALA A 255 -1.65 24.92 2.85
N HIS A 256 -1.33 23.63 2.86
CA HIS A 256 -2.16 22.60 3.53
C HIS A 256 -1.37 21.69 4.50
N GLY A 257 -0.06 21.86 4.61
CA GLY A 257 0.80 21.00 5.44
C GLY A 257 0.55 21.12 6.95
N GLY A 258 0.03 22.26 7.41
CA GLY A 258 -0.30 22.46 8.82
C GLY A 258 -1.37 21.49 9.34
N ALA A 259 -2.39 21.18 8.54
CA ALA A 259 -3.38 20.17 8.89
C ALA A 259 -2.74 18.76 8.98
N LEU A 260 -1.93 18.39 7.98
CA LEU A 260 -1.18 17.13 7.99
C LEU A 260 -0.23 17.02 9.19
N ALA A 261 0.43 18.12 9.58
CA ALA A 261 1.30 18.13 10.75
C ALA A 261 0.51 17.84 12.05
N ARG A 262 -0.70 18.40 12.20
CA ARG A 262 -1.58 18.08 13.34
C ARG A 262 -2.02 16.63 13.33
N ASP A 263 -2.39 16.06 12.16
CA ASP A 263 -2.77 14.65 12.04
C ASP A 263 -1.60 13.73 12.43
N CYS A 264 -0.40 14.01 11.92
CA CYS A 264 0.82 13.27 12.30
C CYS A 264 1.15 13.43 13.80
N ALA A 265 0.93 14.62 14.37
CA ALA A 265 1.12 14.87 15.80
C ALA A 265 0.13 14.08 16.64
N ALA A 266 -1.14 14.01 16.25
CA ALA A 266 -2.16 13.22 16.93
C ALA A 266 -1.87 11.72 16.88
N ALA A 267 -1.34 11.24 15.76
CA ALA A 267 -0.97 9.83 15.56
C ALA A 267 0.40 9.45 16.16
N GLY A 268 1.20 10.42 16.65
CA GLY A 268 2.55 10.17 17.19
C GLY A 268 3.59 9.86 16.11
N GLU A 269 3.35 10.23 14.85
CA GLU A 269 4.21 9.94 13.69
C GLU A 269 5.44 10.86 13.63
N SER A 270 6.37 10.71 14.57
CA SER A 270 7.56 11.57 14.74
C SER A 270 8.44 11.63 13.50
N ALA A 271 8.59 10.53 12.77
CA ALA A 271 9.39 10.48 11.54
C ALA A 271 8.76 11.33 10.41
N ALA A 272 7.44 11.27 10.25
CA ALA A 272 6.71 12.08 9.27
C ALA A 272 6.80 13.58 9.62
N LEU A 273 6.67 13.92 10.90
CA LEU A 273 6.86 15.29 11.39
C LEU A 273 8.27 15.81 11.13
N SER A 274 9.30 15.02 11.46
CA SER A 274 10.70 15.38 11.20
C SER A 274 10.94 15.68 9.72
N PHE A 275 10.35 14.86 8.84
CA PHE A 275 10.45 15.09 7.40
C PHE A 275 9.74 16.37 6.96
N LEU A 276 8.48 16.60 7.39
CA LEU A 276 7.74 17.83 7.07
C LEU A 276 8.49 19.09 7.54
N LEU A 277 9.05 19.06 8.74
CA LEU A 277 9.86 20.14 9.28
C LEU A 277 11.13 20.39 8.45
N SER A 278 11.78 19.32 7.97
CA SER A 278 12.99 19.44 7.14
C SER A 278 12.73 20.10 5.77
N LEU A 279 11.49 20.06 5.28
CA LEU A 279 11.10 20.73 4.03
C LEU A 279 10.97 22.25 4.18
N GLY A 280 10.88 22.77 5.41
CA GLY A 280 10.72 24.19 5.66
C GLY A 280 9.40 24.79 5.13
N VAL A 281 8.35 23.99 5.02
CA VAL A 281 7.04 24.38 4.46
C VAL A 281 6.02 24.78 5.52
N LEU A 282 6.27 24.46 6.80
CA LEU A 282 5.36 24.75 7.90
C LEU A 282 5.64 26.13 8.49
N SER A 283 4.59 26.91 8.72
CA SER A 283 4.67 28.14 9.48
C SER A 283 4.92 27.88 10.97
N ARG A 284 5.35 28.90 11.69
CA ARG A 284 5.51 28.81 13.16
C ARG A 284 4.18 28.52 13.86
N GLU A 285 3.08 29.04 13.32
CA GLU A 285 1.73 28.83 13.83
C GLU A 285 1.29 27.37 13.60
N ASP A 286 1.60 26.78 12.43
CA ASP A 286 1.33 25.37 12.17
C ASP A 286 2.07 24.44 13.14
N ILE A 287 3.34 24.73 13.39
CA ILE A 287 4.17 23.95 14.33
C ILE A 287 3.63 24.10 15.76
N ALA A 288 3.22 25.30 16.18
CA ALA A 288 2.64 25.53 17.50
C ALA A 288 1.31 24.76 17.65
N ALA A 289 0.42 24.81 16.65
CA ALA A 289 -0.83 24.08 16.66
C ALA A 289 -0.63 22.55 16.70
N ALA A 290 0.40 22.05 16.00
CA ALA A 290 0.77 20.63 16.07
C ALA A 290 1.33 20.25 17.46
N CYS A 291 2.08 21.15 18.14
CA CYS A 291 2.52 20.94 19.52
C CYS A 291 1.33 20.79 20.49
N ASP A 292 0.33 21.65 20.33
CA ASP A 292 -0.85 21.59 21.18
C ASP A 292 -1.61 20.27 20.96
N THR A 293 -1.77 19.84 19.71
CA THR A 293 -2.36 18.53 19.36
C THR A 293 -1.55 17.37 19.95
N ALA A 294 -0.20 17.40 19.83
CA ALA A 294 0.65 16.36 20.41
C ALA A 294 0.52 16.28 21.93
N ARG A 295 0.37 17.44 22.59
CA ARG A 295 0.19 17.53 24.04
C ARG A 295 -1.17 16.99 24.49
N GLU A 296 -2.25 17.37 23.79
CA GLU A 296 -3.60 16.85 24.04
C GLU A 296 -3.72 15.34 23.85
N LYS A 297 -2.96 14.77 22.91
CA LYS A 297 -2.93 13.34 22.59
C LYS A 297 -1.81 12.57 23.32
N GLU A 298 -1.11 13.21 24.25
CA GLU A 298 -0.02 12.64 25.04
C GLU A 298 1.12 12.02 24.20
N GLN A 299 1.35 12.56 23.00
CA GLN A 299 2.37 12.07 22.05
C GLN A 299 3.75 12.69 22.32
N THR A 300 4.44 12.22 23.35
CA THR A 300 5.70 12.77 23.84
C THR A 300 6.82 12.86 22.80
N ALA A 301 6.97 11.81 21.97
CA ALA A 301 8.00 11.77 20.93
C ALA A 301 7.73 12.82 19.83
N ALA A 302 6.48 12.93 19.37
CA ALA A 302 6.05 13.95 18.41
C ALA A 302 6.23 15.37 18.97
N LEU A 303 5.83 15.59 20.22
CA LEU A 303 5.99 16.87 20.90
C LEU A 303 7.45 17.28 21.03
N SER A 304 8.36 16.35 21.35
CA SER A 304 9.80 16.62 21.42
C SER A 304 10.38 17.13 20.09
N VAL A 305 10.00 16.48 18.98
CA VAL A 305 10.43 16.88 17.63
C VAL A 305 9.94 18.29 17.28
N LEU A 306 8.67 18.57 17.56
CA LEU A 306 8.05 19.88 17.26
C LEU A 306 8.64 21.01 18.12
N LEU A 307 8.86 20.79 19.41
CA LEU A 307 9.49 21.78 20.31
C LEU A 307 10.93 22.08 19.91
N ALA A 308 11.69 21.06 19.49
CA ALA A 308 13.05 21.28 18.98
C ALA A 308 13.05 22.21 17.75
N ALA A 309 12.08 22.05 16.83
CA ALA A 309 11.95 22.91 15.67
C ALA A 309 11.55 24.35 16.03
N LEU A 310 10.66 24.55 17.00
CA LEU A 310 10.31 25.88 17.52
C LEU A 310 11.50 26.56 18.19
N GLY A 311 12.33 25.82 18.92
CA GLY A 311 13.51 26.32 19.61
C GLY A 311 14.65 26.74 18.66
N GLN A 312 14.82 26.07 17.54
CA GLN A 312 15.82 26.43 16.52
C GLN A 312 15.48 27.73 15.79
N ASN A 313 14.21 28.13 15.72
CA ASN A 313 13.74 29.35 15.08
C ASN A 313 13.74 30.57 16.00
N ILE A 314 14.23 30.45 17.25
CA ILE A 314 14.43 31.60 18.12
C ILE A 314 15.79 32.19 17.75
N PRO A 315 15.88 33.45 17.23
CA PRO A 315 17.17 34.16 17.12
C PRO A 315 17.84 34.11 18.49
N LYS A 316 19.09 33.63 18.57
CA LYS A 316 19.87 33.67 19.81
C LYS A 316 19.92 35.12 20.24
N GLY A 317 19.00 35.53 21.09
CA GLY A 317 19.02 36.86 21.71
C GLY A 317 20.34 37.04 22.44
N ARG A 318 20.97 38.20 22.26
CA ARG A 318 22.20 38.65 22.92
C ARG A 318 22.18 38.15 24.36
N ALA A 319 23.19 37.37 24.70
CA ALA A 319 23.48 37.06 26.10
C ALA A 319 23.61 38.41 26.84
N LYS A 320 22.71 38.67 27.79
CA LYS A 320 22.94 39.77 28.76
C LYS A 320 24.12 39.33 29.62
N SER A 321 25.26 40.00 29.46
CA SER A 321 26.34 39.89 30.42
C SER A 321 25.82 40.52 31.71
N PHE A 322 25.72 39.71 32.75
CA PHE A 322 25.62 40.23 34.11
C PHE A 322 27.06 40.48 34.55
N ASP A 323 27.47 41.75 34.55
CA ASP A 323 28.63 42.20 35.32
C ASP A 323 28.22 42.18 36.81
N LEU A 324 28.97 41.41 37.61
CA LEU A 324 28.99 41.43 39.06
C LEU A 324 29.95 42.47 39.57
#